data_3922deb380fdb7501a70e6ea85848656
#
_entry.id   3922deb380fdb7501a70e6ea85848656
#
_cell.length_a   1.000
_cell.length_b   1.000
_cell.length_c   1.000
_cell.angle_alpha   90.00
_cell.angle_beta   90.00
_cell.angle_gamma   90.00
#
_symmetry.space_group_name_H-M   'P 1'
#
loop_
_entity.id
_entity.type
_entity.pdbx_description
1 polymer ?
#
loop_
_entity_poly.entity_id
_entity_poly.type
_entity_poly.pdbx_seq_one_letter_code
_entity_poly.pdbx_strand_id
1 'polypeptide(L)'
;LFFGFTMSDHVNNTRILHFKNKGRNADELRRRRTDMSFELRKSKREDTLSKKRSIHVQSVEIDEATTSVLRDGNGLLMILQNAQSPDPIVQLNAVQQARKLLSSDRNPPIDDLIRSGILPVLVNCLGPHNSPELQFEAAWALTNIASGTSEQTKAVVHSGAVPLFLQLLQSPHMNVCEQAVWALGNIIGDGPHFRDYCIELGIIDPLLEFIKREVPIGFLRNVAWVIVNLCRSKEPPPSALTISKLLPALSVLVHHPDMSVLVDTVWALSYLTDGGNDQIQMVIDAGVVPKLVQLLNHREVKVQAAALRAVGNIVTGSDEQTQVVLNCEALSYMPELLAHQKEKINKEAVWFLSNITAGNREQVQAVINAGLIPTIIKLLEKSDFATQKEAAWAISNVTISGQREEVAFMVSQGVIPAMCSQLNSRDVQVVQVILDGLNNILKMAGDEVEVITQQIEDCGGLDHIETLQTHENEEIYKLAYEILDKYFTDDDDLMGGNSEEIISFDKCNHGLPSSHFEFK
;
A
#
# COMPACT_ATOMS: atom_id res chain seq x y z
N LEU A 1 2.87 63.54 1.60
CA LEU A 1 3.90 62.74 0.98
C LEU A 1 4.03 61.40 1.69
N PHE A 2 3.15 60.52 1.42
CA PHE A 2 3.32 59.05 1.55
C PHE A 2 1.93 58.42 1.36
N PHE A 3 1.79 57.59 0.41
CA PHE A 3 0.92 56.47 0.20
C PHE A 3 0.32 56.43 -1.19
N GLY A 4 1.03 55.72 -2.02
CA GLY A 4 0.54 55.16 -3.27
C GLY A 4 1.36 53.96 -3.65
N PHE A 5 1.66 53.09 -2.64
CA PHE A 5 1.99 51.71 -2.93
C PHE A 5 0.71 50.91 -2.80
N THR A 6 0.22 50.40 -3.89
CA THR A 6 -0.90 49.48 -3.90
C THR A 6 -0.49 48.23 -3.08
N MET A 7 -1.43 47.58 -2.37
CA MET A 7 -1.18 46.32 -1.65
C MET A 7 -0.51 45.27 -2.55
N SER A 8 -0.69 45.37 -3.86
CA SER A 8 -0.04 44.53 -4.86
C SER A 8 1.50 44.68 -4.87
N ASP A 9 2.00 45.90 -4.83
CA ASP A 9 3.46 46.15 -4.92
C ASP A 9 4.20 45.78 -3.63
N HIS A 10 3.53 45.88 -2.47
CA HIS A 10 4.10 45.47 -1.20
C HIS A 10 4.12 43.93 -1.06
N VAL A 11 3.09 43.25 -1.55
CA VAL A 11 3.04 41.77 -1.58
C VAL A 11 4.07 41.22 -2.57
N ASN A 12 4.22 41.84 -3.75
CA ASN A 12 5.27 41.46 -4.71
C ASN A 12 6.67 41.71 -4.16
N ASN A 13 6.93 42.84 -3.50
CA ASN A 13 8.25 43.11 -2.92
C ASN A 13 8.61 42.18 -1.76
N THR A 14 7.65 41.81 -0.90
CA THR A 14 7.88 40.82 0.16
C THR A 14 8.05 39.42 -0.41
N ARG A 15 7.33 39.05 -1.46
CA ARG A 15 7.53 37.78 -2.17
C ARG A 15 8.92 37.72 -2.82
N ILE A 16 9.35 38.76 -3.55
CA ILE A 16 10.69 38.86 -4.15
C ILE A 16 11.80 38.78 -3.09
N LEU A 17 11.61 39.37 -1.91
CA LEU A 17 12.55 39.25 -0.79
C LEU A 17 12.61 37.82 -0.21
N HIS A 18 11.51 37.08 -0.26
CA HIS A 18 11.49 35.67 0.08
C HIS A 18 12.13 34.77 -0.97
N PHE A 19 12.01 35.13 -2.27
CA PHE A 19 12.67 34.42 -3.36
C PHE A 19 14.19 34.62 -3.39
N LYS A 20 14.65 35.81 -3.14
CA LYS A 20 16.05 36.10 -2.92
C LYS A 20 16.55 35.54 -1.59
N ASN A 21 16.10 34.35 -1.24
CA ASN A 21 16.44 33.65 -0.03
C ASN A 21 17.96 33.42 0.03
N LYS A 22 18.62 34.40 0.59
CA LYS A 22 20.01 34.32 1.02
C LYS A 22 20.13 33.29 2.13
N GLY A 23 19.95 31.99 1.83
CA GLY A 23 20.09 30.98 2.87
C GLY A 23 19.54 29.59 2.58
N ARG A 24 18.80 29.36 1.49
CA ARG A 24 18.48 27.97 1.11
C ARG A 24 19.64 27.40 0.31
N ASN A 25 20.48 26.64 0.99
CA ASN A 25 21.58 25.89 0.42
C ASN A 25 21.01 24.82 -0.54
N ALA A 26 21.64 24.67 -1.73
CA ALA A 26 21.29 23.60 -2.68
C ALA A 26 21.26 22.22 -2.03
N ASP A 27 22.06 22.00 -0.99
CA ASP A 27 22.09 20.77 -0.20
C ASP A 27 20.82 20.55 0.64
N GLU A 28 20.16 21.61 1.12
CA GLU A 28 18.89 21.50 1.85
C GLU A 28 17.72 21.16 0.91
N LEU A 29 17.71 21.71 -0.30
CA LEU A 29 16.76 21.34 -1.35
C LEU A 29 16.98 19.91 -1.82
N ARG A 30 18.23 19.50 -1.98
CA ARG A 30 18.60 18.11 -2.31
C ARG A 30 18.18 17.15 -1.22
N ARG A 31 18.38 17.50 0.06
CA ARG A 31 17.94 16.72 1.22
C ARG A 31 16.43 16.58 1.25
N ARG A 32 15.64 17.64 1.08
CA ARG A 32 14.17 17.58 1.03
C ARG A 32 13.68 16.69 -0.12
N ARG A 33 14.33 16.72 -1.29
CA ARG A 33 13.99 15.85 -2.42
C ARG A 33 14.33 14.39 -2.13
N THR A 34 15.46 14.15 -1.48
CA THR A 34 15.86 12.80 -1.04
C THR A 34 14.88 12.27 0.00
N ASP A 35 14.47 13.08 0.97
CA ASP A 35 13.47 12.71 2.00
C ASP A 35 12.10 12.42 1.35
N MET A 36 11.67 13.22 0.39
CA MET A 36 10.43 13.05 -0.35
C MET A 36 10.49 11.81 -1.28
N SER A 37 11.61 11.56 -1.93
CA SER A 37 11.85 10.34 -2.70
C SER A 37 11.89 9.10 -1.80
N PHE A 38 12.38 9.25 -0.57
CA PHE A 38 12.39 8.19 0.44
C PHE A 38 10.97 7.87 0.95
N GLU A 39 10.11 8.87 1.14
CA GLU A 39 8.70 8.65 1.54
C GLU A 39 7.87 8.00 0.44
N LEU A 40 8.13 8.32 -0.83
CA LEU A 40 7.53 7.63 -1.96
C LEU A 40 7.84 6.15 -2.00
N ARG A 41 8.96 5.76 -1.43
CA ARG A 41 9.34 4.37 -1.29
C ARG A 41 8.42 3.58 -0.34
N LYS A 42 7.45 4.21 0.36
CA LYS A 42 6.55 3.55 1.33
C LYS A 42 5.07 3.83 1.06
N SER A 43 4.48 3.10 0.14
CA SER A 43 3.05 3.22 -0.20
C SER A 43 2.21 2.10 0.41
N LYS A 44 1.11 2.45 1.10
CA LYS A 44 0.14 1.49 1.67
C LYS A 44 -0.80 0.92 0.59
N ARG A 45 -1.23 -0.34 0.74
CA ARG A 45 -2.00 -1.02 -0.30
C ARG A 45 -3.08 -2.00 0.17
N GLU A 46 -3.97 -2.34 -0.80
CA GLU A 46 -5.19 -3.12 -0.62
C GLU A 46 -4.98 -4.56 -0.17
N ASP A 47 -5.85 -5.01 0.71
CA ASP A 47 -5.82 -6.28 1.39
C ASP A 47 -6.46 -7.44 0.63
N THR A 48 -5.87 -8.62 0.76
CA THR A 48 -6.55 -9.89 0.51
C THR A 48 -7.60 -10.17 1.61
N LEU A 49 -8.55 -11.05 1.31
CA LEU A 49 -9.63 -11.40 2.23
C LEU A 49 -9.09 -11.96 3.56
N SER A 50 -9.33 -11.23 4.66
CA SER A 50 -8.81 -11.59 5.99
C SER A 50 -9.63 -12.64 6.73
N LYS A 51 -10.91 -12.79 6.39
CA LYS A 51 -11.83 -13.76 6.99
C LYS A 51 -12.53 -14.58 5.92
N LYS A 52 -12.75 -15.85 6.21
CA LYS A 52 -13.45 -16.80 5.31
C LYS A 52 -14.52 -17.56 6.07
N ARG A 53 -15.73 -17.58 5.52
CA ARG A 53 -16.82 -18.42 6.05
C ARG A 53 -16.71 -19.84 5.47
N SER A 54 -16.89 -20.86 6.33
CA SER A 54 -16.92 -22.26 5.93
C SER A 54 -18.31 -22.63 5.43
N ILE A 55 -18.45 -22.75 4.10
CA ILE A 55 -19.67 -23.20 3.43
C ILE A 55 -19.38 -24.56 2.81
N HIS A 56 -20.10 -25.60 3.21
CA HIS A 56 -19.92 -26.93 2.63
C HIS A 56 -20.78 -27.09 1.38
N VAL A 57 -20.16 -27.43 0.26
CA VAL A 57 -20.83 -27.60 -1.05
C VAL A 57 -21.74 -28.86 -1.10
N GLN A 58 -21.65 -29.75 -0.11
CA GLN A 58 -22.44 -30.99 0.00
C GLN A 58 -23.29 -31.04 1.27
N SER A 59 -23.81 -29.92 1.76
CA SER A 59 -24.83 -30.00 2.80
C SER A 59 -26.14 -30.47 2.16
N VAL A 60 -26.68 -31.57 2.67
CA VAL A 60 -28.10 -31.92 2.53
C VAL A 60 -28.88 -30.63 2.78
N GLU A 61 -29.57 -30.12 1.75
CA GLU A 61 -30.42 -28.95 1.85
C GLU A 61 -31.34 -29.11 3.04
N ILE A 62 -31.17 -28.28 4.06
CA ILE A 62 -32.24 -28.12 5.04
C ILE A 62 -33.30 -27.37 4.26
N ASP A 63 -34.46 -28.01 4.10
CA ASP A 63 -35.65 -27.40 3.52
C ASP A 63 -35.86 -25.98 4.12
N GLU A 64 -36.13 -25.00 3.27
CA GLU A 64 -36.35 -23.61 3.70
C GLU A 64 -37.40 -23.49 4.80
N ALA A 65 -38.39 -24.40 4.79
CA ALA A 65 -39.43 -24.51 5.84
C ALA A 65 -38.84 -24.90 7.20
N THR A 66 -37.91 -25.87 7.24
CA THR A 66 -37.22 -26.29 8.47
C THR A 66 -36.28 -25.19 8.98
N THR A 67 -35.62 -24.47 8.08
CA THR A 67 -34.77 -23.34 8.44
C THR A 67 -35.58 -22.18 9.04
N SER A 68 -36.78 -21.89 8.54
CA SER A 68 -37.66 -20.85 9.08
C SER A 68 -38.16 -21.18 10.49
N VAL A 69 -38.53 -22.42 10.75
CA VAL A 69 -38.98 -22.88 12.09
C VAL A 69 -37.82 -22.85 13.11
N LEU A 70 -36.60 -23.18 12.68
CA LEU A 70 -35.43 -23.15 13.56
C LEU A 70 -34.94 -21.72 13.85
N ARG A 71 -35.28 -20.72 13.01
CA ARG A 71 -34.99 -19.30 13.23
C ARG A 71 -35.92 -18.61 14.23
N ASP A 72 -37.07 -19.19 14.52
CA ASP A 72 -37.96 -18.64 15.54
C ASP A 72 -37.32 -18.75 16.93
N GLY A 73 -37.62 -17.79 17.81
CA GLY A 73 -37.04 -17.75 19.16
C GLY A 73 -37.22 -19.08 19.96
N ASN A 74 -38.28 -19.81 19.72
CA ASN A 74 -38.51 -21.16 20.30
C ASN A 74 -37.54 -22.20 19.70
N GLY A 75 -37.23 -22.14 18.40
CA GLY A 75 -36.30 -23.05 17.75
C GLY A 75 -34.87 -22.90 18.27
N LEU A 76 -34.40 -21.66 18.46
CA LEU A 76 -33.08 -21.37 19.03
C LEU A 76 -32.96 -21.81 20.49
N LEU A 77 -34.02 -21.64 21.30
CA LEU A 77 -34.05 -22.11 22.67
C LEU A 77 -34.01 -23.65 22.76
N MET A 78 -34.70 -24.36 21.86
CA MET A 78 -34.61 -25.81 21.77
C MET A 78 -33.21 -26.29 21.38
N ILE A 79 -32.58 -25.63 20.42
CA ILE A 79 -31.19 -25.93 20.04
C ILE A 79 -30.27 -25.77 21.24
N LEU A 80 -30.37 -24.66 21.99
CA LEU A 80 -29.57 -24.41 23.18
C LEU A 80 -29.77 -25.47 24.25
N GLN A 81 -31.05 -25.82 24.56
CA GLN A 81 -31.40 -26.83 25.54
C GLN A 81 -30.85 -28.21 25.19
N ASN A 82 -31.02 -28.61 23.91
CA ASN A 82 -30.53 -29.89 23.42
C ASN A 82 -28.99 -29.93 23.33
N ALA A 83 -28.32 -28.82 23.03
CA ALA A 83 -26.88 -28.75 23.04
C ALA A 83 -26.26 -28.87 24.45
N GLN A 84 -27.04 -28.65 25.49
CA GLN A 84 -26.69 -28.88 26.90
C GLN A 84 -27.09 -30.26 27.41
N SER A 85 -27.69 -31.09 26.56
CA SER A 85 -28.15 -32.42 26.96
C SER A 85 -26.99 -33.31 27.42
N PRO A 86 -27.16 -34.12 28.48
CA PRO A 86 -26.20 -35.15 28.85
C PRO A 86 -26.16 -36.32 27.86
N ASP A 87 -27.15 -36.46 26.99
CA ASP A 87 -27.19 -37.48 25.94
C ASP A 87 -26.31 -37.01 24.76
N PRO A 88 -25.20 -37.72 24.44
CA PRO A 88 -24.27 -37.34 23.38
C PRO A 88 -24.93 -37.24 21.99
N ILE A 89 -25.96 -38.05 21.72
CA ILE A 89 -26.63 -38.02 20.41
C ILE A 89 -27.49 -36.76 20.27
N VAL A 90 -28.23 -36.42 21.33
CA VAL A 90 -29.06 -35.21 21.37
C VAL A 90 -28.18 -33.95 21.27
N GLN A 91 -27.09 -33.95 22.03
CA GLN A 91 -26.12 -32.86 22.02
C GLN A 91 -25.50 -32.65 20.63
N LEU A 92 -24.99 -33.73 20.02
CA LEU A 92 -24.37 -33.66 18.68
C LEU A 92 -25.37 -33.14 17.64
N ASN A 93 -26.59 -33.67 17.63
CA ASN A 93 -27.64 -33.24 16.70
C ASN A 93 -27.96 -31.73 16.85
N ALA A 94 -28.03 -31.23 18.07
CA ALA A 94 -28.31 -29.82 18.33
C ALA A 94 -27.16 -28.92 17.86
N VAL A 95 -25.90 -29.31 18.12
CA VAL A 95 -24.72 -28.56 17.64
C VAL A 95 -24.64 -28.57 16.11
N GLN A 96 -25.00 -29.70 15.46
CA GLN A 96 -25.10 -29.76 14.00
C GLN A 96 -26.19 -28.84 13.46
N GLN A 97 -27.33 -28.71 14.13
CA GLN A 97 -28.38 -27.76 13.73
C GLN A 97 -27.90 -26.32 13.84
N ALA A 98 -27.24 -25.95 14.93
CA ALA A 98 -26.64 -24.63 15.08
C ALA A 98 -25.62 -24.34 13.97
N ARG A 99 -24.71 -25.27 13.68
CA ARG A 99 -23.70 -25.14 12.61
C ARG A 99 -24.37 -24.99 11.24
N LYS A 100 -25.42 -25.77 10.94
CA LYS A 100 -26.16 -25.67 9.68
C LYS A 100 -26.83 -24.31 9.50
N LEU A 101 -27.43 -23.73 10.54
CA LEU A 101 -27.97 -22.37 10.51
C LEU A 101 -26.88 -21.31 10.21
N LEU A 102 -25.69 -21.47 10.80
CA LEU A 102 -24.55 -20.60 10.60
C LEU A 102 -23.87 -20.78 9.24
N SER A 103 -24.08 -21.93 8.58
CA SER A 103 -23.56 -22.22 7.24
C SER A 103 -24.49 -21.79 6.11
N SER A 104 -25.67 -21.26 6.42
CA SER A 104 -26.64 -20.76 5.43
C SER A 104 -26.05 -19.66 4.58
N ASP A 105 -26.28 -19.71 3.25
CA ASP A 105 -25.72 -18.76 2.30
C ASP A 105 -26.28 -17.35 2.46
N ARG A 106 -27.56 -17.24 2.84
CA ARG A 106 -28.27 -15.98 2.99
C ARG A 106 -28.48 -15.64 4.46
N ASN A 107 -27.79 -14.57 4.91
CA ASN A 107 -28.00 -13.93 6.21
C ASN A 107 -28.11 -14.91 7.42
N PRO A 108 -27.03 -15.59 7.81
CA PRO A 108 -27.03 -16.49 8.94
C PRO A 108 -27.39 -15.74 10.23
N PRO A 109 -28.19 -16.34 11.15
CA PRO A 109 -28.64 -15.67 12.37
C PRO A 109 -27.56 -15.65 13.47
N ILE A 110 -26.40 -15.04 13.17
CA ILE A 110 -25.23 -15.04 14.07
C ILE A 110 -25.57 -14.34 15.39
N ASP A 111 -26.14 -13.14 15.33
CA ASP A 111 -26.45 -12.35 16.54
C ASP A 111 -27.54 -12.98 17.39
N ASP A 112 -28.51 -13.64 16.77
CA ASP A 112 -29.57 -14.34 17.49
C ASP A 112 -29.01 -15.54 18.25
N LEU A 113 -28.10 -16.30 17.63
CA LEU A 113 -27.41 -17.41 18.27
C LEU A 113 -26.48 -16.93 19.40
N ILE A 114 -25.77 -15.84 19.23
CA ILE A 114 -24.94 -15.25 20.30
C ILE A 114 -25.83 -14.82 21.47
N ARG A 115 -26.94 -14.13 21.20
CA ARG A 115 -27.90 -13.69 22.24
C ARG A 115 -28.60 -14.85 22.96
N SER A 116 -28.78 -15.98 22.30
CA SER A 116 -29.35 -17.19 22.95
C SER A 116 -28.44 -17.76 24.04
N GLY A 117 -27.17 -17.37 24.11
CA GLY A 117 -26.19 -17.90 25.06
C GLY A 117 -25.51 -19.20 24.61
N ILE A 118 -25.50 -19.50 23.30
CA ILE A 118 -24.94 -20.75 22.77
C ILE A 118 -23.41 -20.81 22.83
N LEU A 119 -22.70 -19.65 22.83
CA LEU A 119 -21.25 -19.64 22.77
C LEU A 119 -20.56 -20.47 23.86
N PRO A 120 -20.85 -20.33 25.16
CA PRO A 120 -20.24 -21.17 26.19
C PRO A 120 -20.47 -22.66 25.98
N VAL A 121 -21.63 -23.03 25.43
CA VAL A 121 -21.97 -24.44 25.16
C VAL A 121 -21.11 -24.98 24.01
N LEU A 122 -21.00 -24.23 22.91
CA LEU A 122 -20.14 -24.60 21.78
C LEU A 122 -18.65 -24.67 22.19
N VAL A 123 -18.20 -23.75 23.04
CA VAL A 123 -16.82 -23.76 23.56
C VAL A 123 -16.59 -25.01 24.44
N ASN A 124 -17.51 -25.37 25.30
CA ASN A 124 -17.42 -26.60 26.09
C ASN A 124 -17.36 -27.86 25.21
N CYS A 125 -18.01 -27.85 24.04
CA CYS A 125 -17.97 -28.96 23.09
C CYS A 125 -16.60 -29.15 22.44
N LEU A 126 -15.70 -28.12 22.45
CA LEU A 126 -14.32 -28.25 21.99
C LEU A 126 -13.43 -29.04 22.96
N GLY A 127 -13.89 -29.27 24.19
CA GLY A 127 -13.08 -29.86 25.24
C GLY A 127 -12.57 -31.27 24.91
N PRO A 128 -11.44 -31.71 25.53
CA PRO A 128 -10.75 -32.96 25.18
C PRO A 128 -11.54 -34.24 25.55
N HIS A 129 -12.60 -34.11 26.33
CA HIS A 129 -13.46 -35.25 26.73
C HIS A 129 -14.58 -35.54 25.74
N ASN A 130 -14.80 -34.67 24.76
CA ASN A 130 -15.86 -34.80 23.78
C ASN A 130 -15.40 -35.64 22.58
N SER A 131 -16.39 -36.21 21.87
CA SER A 131 -16.10 -36.94 20.65
C SER A 131 -15.53 -36.02 19.55
N PRO A 132 -14.68 -36.55 18.66
CA PRO A 132 -14.13 -35.78 17.54
C PRO A 132 -15.19 -35.17 16.64
N GLU A 133 -16.33 -35.86 16.49
CA GLU A 133 -17.48 -35.38 15.70
C GLU A 133 -18.09 -34.13 16.34
N LEU A 134 -18.29 -34.15 17.67
CA LEU A 134 -18.82 -33.00 18.41
C LEU A 134 -17.84 -31.82 18.39
N GLN A 135 -16.53 -32.10 18.59
CA GLN A 135 -15.48 -31.07 18.48
C GLN A 135 -15.48 -30.42 17.11
N PHE A 136 -15.57 -31.20 16.03
CA PHE A 136 -15.61 -30.73 14.66
C PHE A 136 -16.80 -29.82 14.37
N GLU A 137 -18.03 -30.27 14.74
CA GLU A 137 -19.27 -29.51 14.51
C GLU A 137 -19.26 -28.18 15.29
N ALA A 138 -18.83 -28.23 16.56
CA ALA A 138 -18.73 -27.04 17.40
C ALA A 138 -17.64 -26.06 16.86
N ALA A 139 -16.50 -26.60 16.46
CA ALA A 139 -15.43 -25.79 15.84
C ALA A 139 -15.92 -25.11 14.56
N TRP A 140 -16.68 -25.80 13.72
CA TRP A 140 -17.25 -25.22 12.50
C TRP A 140 -18.28 -24.13 12.81
N ALA A 141 -19.18 -24.35 13.78
CA ALA A 141 -20.13 -23.34 14.21
C ALA A 141 -19.42 -22.06 14.68
N LEU A 142 -18.42 -22.20 15.55
CA LEU A 142 -17.61 -21.07 16.04
C LEU A 142 -16.78 -20.39 14.94
N THR A 143 -16.26 -21.15 13.96
CA THR A 143 -15.58 -20.62 12.76
C THR A 143 -16.48 -19.66 11.99
N ASN A 144 -17.75 -20.05 11.79
CA ASN A 144 -18.70 -19.23 11.06
C ASN A 144 -19.13 -17.98 11.84
N ILE A 145 -19.23 -18.06 13.17
CA ILE A 145 -19.44 -16.88 14.01
C ILE A 145 -18.22 -15.93 13.91
N ALA A 146 -16.99 -16.46 14.02
CA ALA A 146 -15.75 -15.68 13.93
C ALA A 146 -15.49 -15.11 12.52
N SER A 147 -16.16 -15.60 11.48
CA SER A 147 -16.07 -15.03 10.12
C SER A 147 -16.90 -13.75 9.93
N GLY A 148 -17.71 -13.39 10.89
CA GLY A 148 -18.59 -12.23 10.86
C GLY A 148 -17.89 -10.91 11.24
N THR A 149 -18.64 -10.03 11.91
CA THR A 149 -18.14 -8.72 12.38
C THR A 149 -17.09 -8.86 13.47
N SER A 150 -16.35 -7.79 13.73
CA SER A 150 -15.36 -7.75 14.84
C SER A 150 -15.99 -8.02 16.20
N GLU A 151 -17.21 -7.54 16.44
CA GLU A 151 -17.93 -7.81 17.69
C GLU A 151 -18.32 -9.30 17.83
N GLN A 152 -18.69 -9.94 16.74
CA GLN A 152 -18.97 -11.37 16.71
C GLN A 152 -17.71 -12.21 16.93
N THR A 153 -16.59 -11.84 16.30
CA THR A 153 -15.28 -12.46 16.55
C THR A 153 -14.85 -12.29 18.01
N LYS A 154 -15.00 -11.08 18.54
CA LYS A 154 -14.70 -10.74 19.93
C LYS A 154 -15.52 -11.60 20.91
N ALA A 155 -16.81 -11.83 20.63
CA ALA A 155 -17.66 -12.69 21.43
C ALA A 155 -17.11 -14.14 21.50
N VAL A 156 -16.64 -14.69 20.37
CA VAL A 156 -15.99 -16.01 20.33
C VAL A 156 -14.70 -16.02 21.16
N VAL A 157 -13.85 -15.02 21.04
CA VAL A 157 -12.60 -14.94 21.81
C VAL A 157 -12.88 -14.84 23.32
N HIS A 158 -13.81 -13.96 23.72
CA HIS A 158 -14.16 -13.77 25.13
C HIS A 158 -14.88 -14.97 25.75
N SER A 159 -15.45 -15.86 24.96
CA SER A 159 -16.02 -17.12 25.46
C SER A 159 -14.97 -18.18 25.82
N GLY A 160 -13.67 -17.88 25.63
CA GLY A 160 -12.57 -18.79 25.96
C GLY A 160 -12.26 -19.85 24.89
N ALA A 161 -12.67 -19.65 23.64
CA ALA A 161 -12.48 -20.61 22.55
C ALA A 161 -11.02 -20.79 22.11
N VAL A 162 -10.19 -19.71 22.15
CA VAL A 162 -8.83 -19.72 21.58
C VAL A 162 -7.93 -20.78 22.21
N PRO A 163 -7.79 -20.92 23.54
CA PRO A 163 -6.96 -21.97 24.14
C PRO A 163 -7.39 -23.38 23.74
N LEU A 164 -8.69 -23.62 23.58
CA LEU A 164 -9.21 -24.91 23.16
C LEU A 164 -8.93 -25.20 21.69
N PHE A 165 -9.07 -24.20 20.80
CA PHE A 165 -8.63 -24.32 19.40
C PHE A 165 -7.15 -24.66 19.29
N LEU A 166 -6.28 -24.07 20.11
CA LEU A 166 -4.86 -24.40 20.13
C LEU A 166 -4.60 -25.84 20.57
N GLN A 167 -5.37 -26.36 21.54
CA GLN A 167 -5.31 -27.78 21.91
C GLN A 167 -5.75 -28.69 20.76
N LEU A 168 -6.79 -28.30 20.02
CA LEU A 168 -7.31 -29.07 18.88
C LEU A 168 -6.33 -29.14 17.71
N LEU A 169 -5.33 -28.25 17.61
CA LEU A 169 -4.24 -28.39 16.62
C LEU A 169 -3.39 -29.66 16.82
N GLN A 170 -3.46 -30.25 18.02
CA GLN A 170 -2.77 -31.50 18.34
C GLN A 170 -3.70 -32.72 18.30
N SER A 171 -4.94 -32.58 17.84
CA SER A 171 -5.88 -33.67 17.70
C SER A 171 -5.36 -34.76 16.76
N PRO A 172 -5.58 -36.04 17.05
CA PRO A 172 -5.29 -37.13 16.11
C PRO A 172 -6.21 -37.11 14.87
N HIS A 173 -7.31 -36.35 14.93
CA HIS A 173 -8.32 -36.22 13.87
C HIS A 173 -8.03 -35.00 13.00
N MET A 174 -7.62 -35.24 11.75
CA MET A 174 -7.16 -34.21 10.82
C MET A 174 -8.24 -33.15 10.50
N ASN A 175 -9.50 -33.55 10.36
CA ASN A 175 -10.63 -32.64 10.13
C ASN A 175 -10.87 -31.69 11.31
N VAL A 176 -10.63 -32.13 12.55
CA VAL A 176 -10.70 -31.29 13.76
C VAL A 176 -9.58 -30.26 13.75
N CYS A 177 -8.34 -30.69 13.43
CA CYS A 177 -7.21 -29.79 13.29
C CYS A 177 -7.47 -28.72 12.22
N GLU A 178 -7.93 -29.13 11.04
CA GLU A 178 -8.22 -28.21 9.92
C GLU A 178 -9.26 -27.16 10.30
N GLN A 179 -10.32 -27.59 11.00
CA GLN A 179 -11.38 -26.68 11.43
C GLN A 179 -10.89 -25.70 12.51
N ALA A 180 -10.01 -26.14 13.41
CA ALA A 180 -9.38 -25.28 14.40
C ALA A 180 -8.43 -24.25 13.74
N VAL A 181 -7.64 -24.66 12.75
CA VAL A 181 -6.81 -23.75 11.95
C VAL A 181 -7.68 -22.69 11.27
N TRP A 182 -8.82 -23.08 10.70
CA TRP A 182 -9.72 -22.14 10.05
C TRP A 182 -10.31 -21.12 11.04
N ALA A 183 -10.79 -21.58 12.20
CA ALA A 183 -11.32 -20.71 13.25
C ALA A 183 -10.27 -19.68 13.72
N LEU A 184 -9.05 -20.16 14.03
CA LEU A 184 -7.95 -19.30 14.42
C LEU A 184 -7.57 -18.30 13.32
N GLY A 185 -7.63 -18.72 12.05
CA GLY A 185 -7.41 -17.84 10.91
C GLY A 185 -8.39 -16.67 10.85
N ASN A 186 -9.69 -16.92 11.11
CA ASN A 186 -10.71 -15.87 11.19
C ASN A 186 -10.46 -14.92 12.38
N ILE A 187 -10.10 -15.47 13.54
CA ILE A 187 -9.81 -14.69 14.75
C ILE A 187 -8.60 -13.78 14.52
N ILE A 188 -7.49 -14.32 14.00
CA ILE A 188 -6.27 -13.59 13.68
C ILE A 188 -6.53 -12.54 12.59
N GLY A 189 -7.36 -12.87 11.61
CA GLY A 189 -7.74 -11.99 10.52
C GLY A 189 -8.55 -10.77 10.93
N ASP A 190 -9.10 -10.75 12.15
CA ASP A 190 -9.86 -9.61 12.67
C ASP A 190 -8.96 -8.38 12.94
N GLY A 191 -7.73 -8.60 13.38
CA GLY A 191 -6.82 -7.51 13.62
C GLY A 191 -5.61 -7.88 14.50
N PRO A 192 -4.70 -6.91 14.70
CA PRO A 192 -3.45 -7.15 15.41
C PRO A 192 -3.66 -7.58 16.87
N HIS A 193 -4.70 -7.11 17.54
CA HIS A 193 -4.98 -7.47 18.91
C HIS A 193 -5.21 -8.98 19.09
N PHE A 194 -6.08 -9.58 18.28
CA PHE A 194 -6.33 -11.02 18.35
C PHE A 194 -5.22 -11.84 17.69
N ARG A 195 -4.54 -11.30 16.68
CA ARG A 195 -3.31 -11.89 16.13
C ARG A 195 -2.28 -12.08 17.24
N ASP A 196 -1.95 -11.01 17.96
CA ASP A 196 -0.90 -11.02 18.98
C ASP A 196 -1.30 -11.91 20.17
N TYR A 197 -2.57 -11.89 20.57
CA TYR A 197 -3.11 -12.80 21.58
C TYR A 197 -2.94 -14.29 21.19
N CYS A 198 -3.22 -14.67 19.95
CA CYS A 198 -2.99 -16.04 19.48
C CYS A 198 -1.49 -16.40 19.42
N ILE A 199 -0.63 -15.43 19.09
CA ILE A 199 0.83 -15.60 19.08
C ILE A 199 1.35 -15.84 20.51
N GLU A 200 0.92 -15.03 21.47
CA GLU A 200 1.28 -15.18 22.89
C GLU A 200 0.86 -16.53 23.46
N LEU A 201 -0.27 -17.06 23.03
CA LEU A 201 -0.74 -18.39 23.38
C LEU A 201 -0.02 -19.54 22.64
N GLY A 202 0.92 -19.23 21.71
CA GLY A 202 1.80 -20.20 21.09
C GLY A 202 1.30 -20.88 19.83
N ILE A 203 0.48 -20.20 18.99
CA ILE A 203 -0.05 -20.78 17.74
C ILE A 203 1.03 -21.18 16.72
N ILE A 204 2.17 -20.45 16.68
CA ILE A 204 3.12 -20.54 15.56
C ILE A 204 3.66 -21.96 15.42
N ASP A 205 4.24 -22.53 16.46
CA ASP A 205 4.93 -23.80 16.39
C ASP A 205 4.01 -24.96 15.96
N PRO A 206 2.80 -25.17 16.56
CA PRO A 206 1.88 -26.21 16.12
C PRO A 206 1.31 -25.95 14.70
N LEU A 207 1.14 -24.69 14.28
CA LEU A 207 0.69 -24.37 12.93
C LEU A 207 1.74 -24.75 11.88
N LEU A 208 3.03 -24.46 12.13
CA LEU A 208 4.12 -24.76 11.20
C LEU A 208 4.40 -26.27 11.08
N GLU A 209 4.03 -27.07 12.06
CA GLU A 209 4.17 -28.54 11.97
C GLU A 209 3.33 -29.13 10.82
N PHE A 210 2.20 -28.49 10.43
CA PHE A 210 1.39 -28.97 9.30
C PHE A 210 2.07 -28.75 7.94
N ILE A 211 3.07 -27.91 7.83
CA ILE A 211 3.89 -27.73 6.61
C ILE A 211 4.84 -28.91 6.40
N LYS A 212 5.29 -29.53 7.51
CA LYS A 212 6.21 -30.68 7.50
C LYS A 212 5.48 -32.01 7.32
N ARG A 213 4.18 -32.05 7.61
CA ARG A 213 3.34 -33.26 7.53
C ARG A 213 2.71 -33.38 6.15
N GLU A 214 2.43 -34.60 5.73
CA GLU A 214 1.56 -34.84 4.58
C GLU A 214 0.11 -34.58 5.00
N VAL A 215 -0.36 -33.37 4.69
CA VAL A 215 -1.76 -32.97 4.92
C VAL A 215 -2.49 -32.82 3.59
N PRO A 216 -3.82 -32.98 3.55
CA PRO A 216 -4.61 -32.68 2.36
C PRO A 216 -4.35 -31.25 1.86
N ILE A 217 -4.31 -31.06 0.54
CA ILE A 217 -4.01 -29.74 -0.05
C ILE A 217 -4.98 -28.65 0.41
N GLY A 218 -6.25 -28.98 0.64
CA GLY A 218 -7.24 -28.05 1.20
C GLY A 218 -6.83 -27.52 2.56
N PHE A 219 -6.33 -28.42 3.42
CA PHE A 219 -5.80 -28.05 4.73
C PHE A 219 -4.56 -27.16 4.61
N LEU A 220 -3.59 -27.52 3.77
CA LEU A 220 -2.39 -26.70 3.57
C LEU A 220 -2.72 -25.29 3.07
N ARG A 221 -3.76 -25.14 2.20
CA ARG A 221 -4.25 -23.81 1.78
C ARG A 221 -4.77 -22.99 2.97
N ASN A 222 -5.45 -23.64 3.94
CA ASN A 222 -5.89 -22.94 5.15
C ASN A 222 -4.71 -22.54 6.03
N VAL A 223 -3.71 -23.41 6.18
CA VAL A 223 -2.45 -23.08 6.91
C VAL A 223 -1.73 -21.88 6.27
N ALA A 224 -1.53 -21.89 4.95
CA ALA A 224 -0.91 -20.79 4.23
C ALA A 224 -1.68 -19.48 4.43
N TRP A 225 -3.01 -19.50 4.34
CA TRP A 225 -3.85 -18.34 4.58
C TRP A 225 -3.77 -17.81 6.03
N VAL A 226 -3.68 -18.67 7.04
CA VAL A 226 -3.45 -18.24 8.43
C VAL A 226 -2.09 -17.57 8.57
N ILE A 227 -1.06 -18.09 7.91
CA ILE A 227 0.27 -17.47 7.89
C ILE A 227 0.20 -16.07 7.26
N VAL A 228 -0.57 -15.88 6.17
CA VAL A 228 -0.81 -14.53 5.60
C VAL A 228 -1.38 -13.58 6.66
N ASN A 229 -2.39 -14.03 7.42
CA ASN A 229 -3.00 -13.20 8.45
C ASN A 229 -2.03 -12.90 9.61
N LEU A 230 -1.14 -13.82 9.96
CA LEU A 230 -0.07 -13.58 10.95
C LEU A 230 0.98 -12.57 10.46
N CYS A 231 1.27 -12.54 9.15
CA CYS A 231 2.22 -11.60 8.55
C CYS A 231 1.62 -10.23 8.26
N ARG A 232 0.29 -10.11 8.23
CA ARG A 232 -0.39 -8.88 7.84
C ARG A 232 -0.01 -7.73 8.75
N SER A 233 0.63 -6.71 8.15
CA SER A 233 1.06 -5.52 8.88
C SER A 233 -0.11 -4.57 9.09
N LYS A 234 -0.55 -4.47 10.34
CA LYS A 234 -1.37 -3.38 10.86
C LYS A 234 -0.62 -2.82 12.07
N GLU A 235 -0.99 -1.66 12.54
CA GLU A 235 -0.38 -1.10 13.74
C GLU A 235 -0.93 -1.78 15.00
N PRO A 236 -0.07 -2.48 15.76
CA PRO A 236 1.37 -2.72 15.52
C PRO A 236 1.64 -3.84 14.50
N PRO A 237 2.83 -3.84 13.83
CA PRO A 237 3.26 -4.96 12.99
C PRO A 237 3.60 -6.21 13.83
N PRO A 238 3.69 -7.42 13.22
CA PRO A 238 4.17 -8.60 13.93
C PRO A 238 5.61 -8.40 14.45
N SER A 239 5.93 -8.99 15.60
CA SER A 239 7.25 -8.87 16.19
C SER A 239 8.35 -9.52 15.34
N ALA A 240 9.60 -9.04 15.46
CA ALA A 240 10.75 -9.65 14.78
C ALA A 240 10.91 -11.15 15.11
N LEU A 241 10.60 -11.55 16.35
CA LEU A 241 10.60 -12.95 16.75
C LEU A 241 9.54 -13.77 15.99
N THR A 242 8.36 -13.24 15.84
CA THR A 242 7.30 -13.87 15.03
C THR A 242 7.74 -14.03 13.59
N ILE A 243 8.28 -12.98 12.98
CA ILE A 243 8.76 -12.99 11.60
C ILE A 243 9.86 -14.02 11.41
N SER A 244 10.86 -14.08 12.32
CA SER A 244 11.96 -15.04 12.24
C SER A 244 11.50 -16.50 12.31
N LYS A 245 10.40 -16.78 13.03
CA LYS A 245 9.80 -18.12 13.08
C LYS A 245 9.01 -18.47 11.80
N LEU A 246 8.37 -17.49 11.16
CA LEU A 246 7.54 -17.71 9.96
C LEU A 246 8.37 -17.79 8.66
N LEU A 247 9.47 -17.06 8.56
CA LEU A 247 10.28 -16.99 7.34
C LEU A 247 10.79 -18.34 6.82
N PRO A 248 11.29 -19.28 7.64
CA PRO A 248 11.71 -20.59 7.16
C PRO A 248 10.59 -21.38 6.47
N ALA A 249 9.35 -21.25 6.97
CA ALA A 249 8.18 -21.87 6.37
C ALA A 249 7.82 -21.20 5.04
N LEU A 250 7.84 -19.87 4.99
CA LEU A 250 7.57 -19.11 3.76
C LEU A 250 8.63 -19.40 2.68
N SER A 251 9.90 -19.61 3.06
CA SER A 251 10.98 -19.99 2.13
C SER A 251 10.76 -21.35 1.49
N VAL A 252 10.05 -22.26 2.15
CA VAL A 252 9.65 -23.55 1.59
C VAL A 252 8.39 -23.37 0.71
N LEU A 253 7.36 -22.71 1.24
CA LEU A 253 6.06 -22.57 0.57
C LEU A 253 6.12 -21.75 -0.72
N VAL A 254 7.08 -20.84 -0.88
CA VAL A 254 7.27 -20.04 -2.11
C VAL A 254 7.62 -20.89 -3.34
N HIS A 255 8.02 -22.14 -3.13
CA HIS A 255 8.28 -23.14 -4.18
C HIS A 255 7.14 -24.14 -4.37
N HIS A 256 6.04 -23.99 -3.63
CA HIS A 256 4.94 -24.95 -3.66
C HIS A 256 4.19 -24.90 -5.01
N PRO A 257 3.83 -26.07 -5.60
CA PRO A 257 3.18 -26.13 -6.92
C PRO A 257 1.71 -25.70 -6.90
N ASP A 258 1.05 -25.76 -5.74
CA ASP A 258 -0.36 -25.34 -5.63
C ASP A 258 -0.48 -23.82 -5.69
N MET A 259 -1.33 -23.36 -6.59
CA MET A 259 -1.49 -21.95 -6.90
C MET A 259 -2.01 -21.13 -5.71
N SER A 260 -2.94 -21.67 -4.92
CA SER A 260 -3.49 -20.94 -3.77
C SER A 260 -2.44 -20.78 -2.67
N VAL A 261 -1.68 -21.85 -2.39
CA VAL A 261 -0.56 -21.82 -1.44
C VAL A 261 0.50 -20.81 -1.89
N LEU A 262 0.86 -20.83 -3.17
CA LEU A 262 1.86 -19.91 -3.72
C LEU A 262 1.39 -18.44 -3.64
N VAL A 263 0.16 -18.14 -4.07
CA VAL A 263 -0.41 -16.79 -4.00
C VAL A 263 -0.40 -16.27 -2.55
N ASP A 264 -0.89 -17.06 -1.61
CA ASP A 264 -0.94 -16.69 -0.19
C ASP A 264 0.47 -16.49 0.38
N THR A 265 1.42 -17.36 0.04
CA THR A 265 2.81 -17.24 0.48
C THR A 265 3.46 -15.94 -0.03
N VAL A 266 3.28 -15.61 -1.31
CA VAL A 266 3.84 -14.38 -1.88
C VAL A 266 3.18 -13.14 -1.29
N TRP A 267 1.88 -13.18 -0.98
CA TRP A 267 1.21 -12.12 -0.23
C TRP A 267 1.76 -11.97 1.20
N ALA A 268 2.00 -13.08 1.91
CA ALA A 268 2.64 -13.03 3.23
C ALA A 268 3.99 -12.31 3.16
N LEU A 269 4.84 -12.68 2.20
CA LEU A 269 6.13 -12.01 1.96
C LEU A 269 5.96 -10.53 1.59
N SER A 270 4.93 -10.17 0.83
CA SER A 270 4.66 -8.77 0.50
C SER A 270 4.25 -7.95 1.74
N TYR A 271 3.55 -8.53 2.70
CA TYR A 271 3.25 -7.86 3.97
C TYR A 271 4.50 -7.67 4.84
N LEU A 272 5.38 -8.68 4.90
CA LEU A 272 6.63 -8.58 5.66
C LEU A 272 7.59 -7.55 5.04
N THR A 273 7.58 -7.39 3.72
CA THR A 273 8.40 -6.38 3.03
C THR A 273 7.80 -4.97 3.06
N ASP A 274 6.52 -4.81 3.44
CA ASP A 274 5.86 -3.50 3.63
C ASP A 274 6.19 -2.86 5.00
N GLY A 275 7.15 -3.39 5.70
CA GLY A 275 7.65 -2.89 6.98
C GLY A 275 8.83 -1.93 6.82
N GLY A 276 9.55 -1.72 7.93
CA GLY A 276 10.81 -0.98 7.94
C GLY A 276 11.97 -1.78 7.32
N ASN A 277 13.13 -1.12 7.16
CA ASN A 277 14.31 -1.71 6.55
C ASN A 277 14.78 -2.99 7.27
N ASP A 278 14.58 -3.07 8.59
CA ASP A 278 14.93 -4.28 9.37
C ASP A 278 14.08 -5.49 8.95
N GLN A 279 12.77 -5.30 8.72
CA GLN A 279 11.89 -6.36 8.24
C GLN A 279 12.23 -6.77 6.80
N ILE A 280 12.53 -5.80 5.94
CA ILE A 280 13.02 -6.05 4.58
C ILE A 280 14.29 -6.90 4.63
N GLN A 281 15.23 -6.57 5.53
CA GLN A 281 16.48 -7.33 5.68
C GLN A 281 16.22 -8.77 6.09
N MET A 282 15.32 -9.01 7.03
CA MET A 282 14.95 -10.38 7.43
C MET A 282 14.43 -11.22 6.25
N VAL A 283 13.64 -10.61 5.35
CA VAL A 283 13.13 -11.30 4.15
C VAL A 283 14.27 -11.57 3.15
N ILE A 284 15.18 -10.61 2.97
CA ILE A 284 16.39 -10.80 2.12
C ILE A 284 17.25 -11.95 2.67
N ASP A 285 17.52 -11.96 3.97
CA ASP A 285 18.36 -12.97 4.63
C ASP A 285 17.73 -14.37 4.56
N ALA A 286 16.41 -14.45 4.44
CA ALA A 286 15.71 -15.72 4.22
C ALA A 286 15.92 -16.31 2.80
N GLY A 287 16.62 -15.59 1.89
CA GLY A 287 17.02 -16.08 0.58
C GLY A 287 15.89 -16.21 -0.45
N VAL A 288 14.74 -15.58 -0.24
CA VAL A 288 13.54 -15.71 -1.10
C VAL A 288 13.52 -14.76 -2.29
N VAL A 289 14.38 -13.72 -2.31
CA VAL A 289 14.38 -12.66 -3.33
C VAL A 289 14.55 -13.20 -4.75
N PRO A 290 15.49 -14.13 -5.06
CA PRO A 290 15.63 -14.67 -6.41
C PRO A 290 14.34 -15.34 -6.91
N LYS A 291 13.62 -16.04 -6.01
CA LYS A 291 12.35 -16.68 -6.34
C LYS A 291 11.23 -15.66 -6.57
N LEU A 292 11.15 -14.61 -5.76
CA LEU A 292 10.19 -13.52 -5.94
C LEU A 292 10.40 -12.82 -7.29
N VAL A 293 11.64 -12.55 -7.67
CA VAL A 293 11.97 -11.96 -8.98
C VAL A 293 11.57 -12.90 -10.12
N GLN A 294 11.87 -14.20 -10.02
CA GLN A 294 11.43 -15.18 -11.01
C GLN A 294 9.90 -15.20 -11.20
N LEU A 295 9.13 -14.99 -10.13
CA LEU A 295 7.66 -14.97 -10.17
C LEU A 295 7.08 -13.72 -10.85
N LEU A 296 7.88 -12.71 -11.18
CA LEU A 296 7.47 -11.57 -12.00
C LEU A 296 7.03 -11.99 -13.41
N ASN A 297 7.52 -13.10 -13.93
CA ASN A 297 7.12 -13.69 -15.20
C ASN A 297 6.16 -14.88 -15.03
N HIS A 298 5.39 -14.91 -13.94
CA HIS A 298 4.47 -16.01 -13.71
C HIS A 298 3.20 -15.86 -14.56
N ARG A 299 2.73 -16.97 -15.16
CA ARG A 299 1.53 -17.01 -16.01
C ARG A 299 0.24 -16.58 -15.29
N GLU A 300 0.16 -16.81 -13.97
CA GLU A 300 -1.00 -16.41 -13.17
C GLU A 300 -0.78 -14.98 -12.65
N VAL A 301 -1.64 -14.06 -13.10
CA VAL A 301 -1.53 -12.62 -12.78
C VAL A 301 -1.61 -12.33 -11.28
N LYS A 302 -2.31 -13.16 -10.51
CA LYS A 302 -2.38 -12.98 -9.04
C LYS A 302 -1.01 -13.20 -8.39
N VAL A 303 -0.24 -14.19 -8.85
CA VAL A 303 1.14 -14.44 -8.39
C VAL A 303 2.05 -13.31 -8.83
N GLN A 304 1.97 -12.94 -10.12
CA GLN A 304 2.76 -11.86 -10.71
C GLN A 304 2.55 -10.53 -9.95
N ALA A 305 1.29 -10.17 -9.65
CA ALA A 305 0.95 -8.96 -8.91
C ALA A 305 1.50 -8.98 -7.47
N ALA A 306 1.38 -10.11 -6.78
CA ALA A 306 1.90 -10.26 -5.42
C ALA A 306 3.44 -10.22 -5.38
N ALA A 307 4.10 -10.86 -6.36
CA ALA A 307 5.55 -10.83 -6.49
C ALA A 307 6.07 -9.43 -6.80
N LEU A 308 5.45 -8.73 -7.75
CA LEU A 308 5.80 -7.34 -8.09
C LEU A 308 5.64 -6.41 -6.87
N ARG A 309 4.58 -6.65 -6.07
CA ARG A 309 4.38 -5.94 -4.81
C ARG A 309 5.53 -6.22 -3.83
N ALA A 310 5.89 -7.49 -3.62
CA ALA A 310 6.93 -7.88 -2.68
C ALA A 310 8.30 -7.29 -3.07
N VAL A 311 8.71 -7.41 -4.34
CA VAL A 311 9.98 -6.83 -4.81
C VAL A 311 9.93 -5.30 -4.83
N GLY A 312 8.76 -4.71 -5.16
CA GLY A 312 8.54 -3.27 -5.08
C GLY A 312 8.71 -2.71 -3.66
N ASN A 313 8.23 -3.44 -2.66
CA ASN A 313 8.45 -3.08 -1.26
C ASN A 313 9.93 -3.19 -0.87
N ILE A 314 10.66 -4.21 -1.32
CA ILE A 314 12.09 -4.37 -1.02
C ILE A 314 12.89 -3.16 -1.54
N VAL A 315 12.63 -2.68 -2.76
CA VAL A 315 13.31 -1.52 -3.32
C VAL A 315 12.86 -0.19 -2.71
N THR A 316 11.96 -0.20 -1.73
CA THR A 316 11.71 0.94 -0.83
C THR A 316 12.70 1.02 0.33
N GLY A 317 13.56 0.05 0.48
CA GLY A 317 14.59 -0.03 1.51
C GLY A 317 15.82 0.82 1.19
N SER A 318 16.98 0.41 1.72
CA SER A 318 18.27 1.04 1.43
C SER A 318 18.74 0.74 0.00
N ASP A 319 19.82 1.43 -0.43
CA ASP A 319 20.44 1.18 -1.72
C ASP A 319 21.02 -0.25 -1.81
N GLU A 320 21.57 -0.79 -0.71
CA GLU A 320 22.06 -2.15 -0.63
C GLU A 320 20.94 -3.17 -0.78
N GLN A 321 19.79 -2.93 -0.14
CA GLN A 321 18.60 -3.79 -0.26
C GLN A 321 18.00 -3.73 -1.68
N THR A 322 17.95 -2.54 -2.27
CA THR A 322 17.57 -2.36 -3.67
C THR A 322 18.52 -3.12 -4.60
N GLN A 323 19.82 -3.09 -4.32
CA GLN A 323 20.83 -3.78 -5.12
C GLN A 323 20.67 -5.30 -5.13
N VAL A 324 20.19 -5.91 -4.04
CA VAL A 324 19.88 -7.34 -4.01
C VAL A 324 18.83 -7.71 -5.07
N VAL A 325 17.80 -6.90 -5.24
CA VAL A 325 16.76 -7.13 -6.26
C VAL A 325 17.32 -6.94 -7.68
N LEU A 326 18.15 -5.90 -7.88
CA LEU A 326 18.80 -5.65 -9.17
C LEU A 326 19.76 -6.77 -9.57
N ASN A 327 20.51 -7.32 -8.62
CA ASN A 327 21.40 -8.46 -8.83
C ASN A 327 20.66 -9.75 -9.24
N CYS A 328 19.35 -9.83 -8.99
CA CYS A 328 18.49 -10.91 -9.46
C CYS A 328 17.90 -10.65 -10.87
N GLU A 329 18.40 -9.65 -11.60
CA GLU A 329 17.98 -9.29 -12.97
C GLU A 329 16.50 -8.87 -13.08
N ALA A 330 15.94 -8.25 -12.03
CA ALA A 330 14.53 -7.86 -11.98
C ALA A 330 14.12 -6.90 -13.12
N LEU A 331 15.05 -6.05 -13.62
CA LEU A 331 14.77 -5.12 -14.71
C LEU A 331 14.46 -5.80 -16.04
N SER A 332 14.91 -7.03 -16.25
CA SER A 332 14.66 -7.80 -17.49
C SER A 332 13.17 -8.13 -17.70
N TYR A 333 12.38 -8.17 -16.62
CA TYR A 333 10.93 -8.42 -16.66
C TYR A 333 10.09 -7.15 -16.85
N MET A 334 10.68 -5.97 -16.70
CA MET A 334 9.93 -4.71 -16.73
C MET A 334 9.31 -4.36 -18.07
N PRO A 335 9.92 -4.64 -19.26
CA PRO A 335 9.27 -4.35 -20.54
C PRO A 335 7.88 -4.98 -20.66
N GLU A 336 7.72 -6.24 -20.26
CA GLU A 336 6.43 -6.94 -20.32
C GLU A 336 5.45 -6.41 -19.27
N LEU A 337 5.92 -6.09 -18.05
CA LEU A 337 5.10 -5.55 -16.98
C LEU A 337 4.62 -4.13 -17.28
N LEU A 338 5.43 -3.29 -17.88
CA LEU A 338 5.07 -1.93 -18.31
C LEU A 338 4.07 -1.93 -19.47
N ALA A 339 4.09 -2.97 -20.33
CA ALA A 339 3.16 -3.15 -21.43
C ALA A 339 1.97 -4.09 -21.10
N HIS A 340 1.78 -4.44 -19.83
CA HIS A 340 0.76 -5.40 -19.40
C HIS A 340 -0.65 -4.85 -19.64
N GLN A 341 -1.60 -5.73 -20.02
CA GLN A 341 -3.00 -5.36 -20.30
C GLN A 341 -3.77 -4.81 -19.10
N LYS A 342 -3.33 -5.14 -17.87
CA LYS A 342 -3.93 -4.65 -16.62
C LYS A 342 -3.18 -3.41 -16.14
N GLU A 343 -3.81 -2.25 -16.16
CA GLU A 343 -3.28 -0.96 -15.70
C GLU A 343 -2.68 -1.03 -14.29
N LYS A 344 -3.28 -1.83 -13.40
CA LYS A 344 -2.75 -2.05 -12.05
C LYS A 344 -1.33 -2.62 -12.06
N ILE A 345 -0.99 -3.50 -13.00
CA ILE A 345 0.36 -4.05 -13.15
C ILE A 345 1.31 -2.99 -13.71
N ASN A 346 0.86 -2.22 -14.72
CA ASN A 346 1.68 -1.14 -15.28
C ASN A 346 2.06 -0.13 -14.19
N LYS A 347 1.08 0.34 -13.43
CA LYS A 347 1.30 1.27 -12.31
C LYS A 347 2.29 0.73 -11.29
N GLU A 348 2.13 -0.55 -10.88
CA GLU A 348 3.04 -1.20 -9.94
C GLU A 348 4.49 -1.28 -10.49
N ALA A 349 4.62 -1.58 -11.80
CA ALA A 349 5.92 -1.66 -12.45
C ALA A 349 6.59 -0.28 -12.53
N VAL A 350 5.85 0.77 -12.85
CA VAL A 350 6.38 2.14 -12.84
C VAL A 350 6.75 2.56 -11.42
N TRP A 351 5.93 2.24 -10.42
CA TRP A 351 6.25 2.51 -9.01
C TRP A 351 7.50 1.76 -8.57
N PHE A 352 7.70 0.50 -8.95
CA PHE A 352 8.93 -0.23 -8.72
C PHE A 352 10.15 0.52 -9.30
N LEU A 353 10.05 1.01 -10.54
CA LEU A 353 11.11 1.74 -11.20
C LEU A 353 11.34 3.12 -10.56
N SER A 354 10.29 3.82 -10.12
CA SER A 354 10.44 5.11 -9.43
C SER A 354 11.25 5.00 -8.14
N ASN A 355 11.10 3.87 -7.42
CA ASN A 355 11.90 3.59 -6.23
C ASN A 355 13.37 3.28 -6.57
N ILE A 356 13.66 2.65 -7.70
CA ILE A 356 15.04 2.41 -8.15
C ILE A 356 15.68 3.70 -8.63
N THR A 357 14.97 4.53 -9.40
CA THR A 357 15.49 5.83 -9.85
C THR A 357 15.68 6.82 -8.70
N ALA A 358 15.06 6.59 -7.54
CA ALA A 358 15.33 7.33 -6.31
C ALA A 358 16.60 6.86 -5.57
N GLY A 359 17.26 5.81 -6.04
CA GLY A 359 18.49 5.25 -5.49
C GLY A 359 19.75 6.03 -5.89
N ASN A 360 20.89 5.33 -5.85
CA ASN A 360 22.17 5.90 -6.24
C ASN A 360 22.33 5.93 -7.77
N ARG A 361 23.45 6.53 -8.24
CA ARG A 361 23.75 6.71 -9.67
C ARG A 361 23.80 5.38 -10.43
N GLU A 362 24.45 4.36 -9.85
CA GLU A 362 24.60 3.05 -10.47
C GLU A 362 23.23 2.38 -10.70
N GLN A 363 22.28 2.59 -9.79
CA GLN A 363 20.92 2.08 -9.89
C GLN A 363 20.11 2.83 -10.96
N VAL A 364 20.26 4.16 -11.05
CA VAL A 364 19.70 4.96 -12.15
C VAL A 364 20.27 4.50 -13.49
N GLN A 365 21.58 4.32 -13.58
CA GLN A 365 22.25 3.85 -14.79
C GLN A 365 21.77 2.45 -15.21
N ALA A 366 21.47 1.57 -14.24
CA ALA A 366 20.91 0.25 -14.53
C ALA A 366 19.54 0.35 -15.21
N VAL A 367 18.67 1.28 -14.81
CA VAL A 367 17.37 1.52 -15.45
C VAL A 367 17.55 2.05 -16.88
N ILE A 368 18.50 2.95 -17.09
CA ILE A 368 18.84 3.49 -18.42
C ILE A 368 19.37 2.38 -19.32
N ASN A 369 20.32 1.58 -18.84
CA ASN A 369 20.93 0.47 -19.59
C ASN A 369 19.91 -0.62 -19.95
N ALA A 370 18.88 -0.80 -19.14
CA ALA A 370 17.77 -1.69 -19.43
C ALA A 370 16.81 -1.15 -20.52
N GLY A 371 17.04 0.05 -21.05
CA GLY A 371 16.24 0.67 -22.11
C GLY A 371 14.82 1.05 -21.69
N LEU A 372 14.58 1.30 -20.39
CA LEU A 372 13.23 1.49 -19.85
C LEU A 372 12.76 2.96 -19.88
N ILE A 373 13.68 3.93 -19.97
CA ILE A 373 13.38 5.37 -19.96
C ILE A 373 12.37 5.78 -21.04
N PRO A 374 12.52 5.38 -22.33
CA PRO A 374 11.54 5.77 -23.35
C PRO A 374 10.12 5.27 -23.05
N THR A 375 10.00 4.09 -22.44
CA THR A 375 8.69 3.54 -22.05
C THR A 375 8.10 4.31 -20.88
N ILE A 376 8.89 4.72 -19.89
CA ILE A 376 8.43 5.54 -18.76
C ILE A 376 7.96 6.92 -19.26
N ILE A 377 8.70 7.55 -20.19
CA ILE A 377 8.32 8.83 -20.82
C ILE A 377 6.97 8.68 -21.54
N LYS A 378 6.77 7.61 -22.31
CA LYS A 378 5.50 7.35 -22.98
C LYS A 378 4.34 7.14 -22.00
N LEU A 379 4.58 6.48 -20.87
CA LEU A 379 3.57 6.29 -19.83
C LEU A 379 3.27 7.60 -19.07
N LEU A 380 4.25 8.49 -18.93
CA LEU A 380 4.04 9.84 -18.41
C LEU A 380 3.11 10.65 -19.33
N GLU A 381 3.27 10.52 -20.64
CA GLU A 381 2.46 11.24 -21.63
C GLU A 381 1.04 10.66 -21.78
N LYS A 382 0.95 9.31 -21.87
CA LYS A 382 -0.26 8.62 -22.35
C LYS A 382 -0.62 7.39 -21.51
N SER A 383 -0.94 7.57 -20.23
CA SER A 383 -1.48 6.51 -19.39
C SER A 383 -2.58 7.03 -18.47
N ASP A 384 -3.13 6.17 -17.60
CA ASP A 384 -4.02 6.62 -16.53
C ASP A 384 -3.29 7.52 -15.55
N PHE A 385 -4.02 8.41 -14.89
CA PHE A 385 -3.44 9.42 -13.99
C PHE A 385 -2.56 8.81 -12.87
N ALA A 386 -2.95 7.66 -12.31
CA ALA A 386 -2.19 7.05 -11.24
C ALA A 386 -0.83 6.52 -11.75
N THR A 387 -0.77 6.01 -12.97
CA THR A 387 0.47 5.59 -13.64
C THR A 387 1.31 6.79 -14.07
N GLN A 388 0.67 7.86 -14.58
CA GLN A 388 1.36 9.13 -14.89
C GLN A 388 2.06 9.73 -13.66
N LYS A 389 1.40 9.69 -12.51
CA LYS A 389 1.96 10.17 -11.24
C LYS A 389 3.24 9.40 -10.89
N GLU A 390 3.24 8.07 -10.95
CA GLU A 390 4.45 7.27 -10.69
C GLU A 390 5.55 7.52 -11.74
N ALA A 391 5.17 7.71 -13.01
CA ALA A 391 6.12 8.04 -14.07
C ALA A 391 6.76 9.42 -13.88
N ALA A 392 5.99 10.43 -13.44
CA ALA A 392 6.52 11.74 -13.10
C ALA A 392 7.62 11.65 -12.02
N TRP A 393 7.37 10.86 -10.98
CA TRP A 393 8.37 10.60 -9.95
C TRP A 393 9.59 9.86 -10.49
N ALA A 394 9.39 8.79 -11.30
CA ALA A 394 10.48 8.02 -11.87
C ALA A 394 11.43 8.92 -12.70
N ILE A 395 10.89 9.79 -13.53
CA ILE A 395 11.65 10.72 -14.38
C ILE A 395 12.32 11.81 -13.54
N SER A 396 11.59 12.45 -12.63
CA SER A 396 12.16 13.51 -11.77
C SER A 396 13.29 12.98 -10.89
N ASN A 397 13.20 11.76 -10.37
CA ASN A 397 14.25 11.13 -9.59
C ASN A 397 15.57 10.99 -10.39
N VAL A 398 15.50 10.67 -11.69
CA VAL A 398 16.70 10.62 -12.54
C VAL A 398 17.39 11.97 -12.60
N THR A 399 16.65 13.08 -12.59
CA THR A 399 17.26 14.44 -12.59
C THR A 399 17.93 14.82 -11.28
N ILE A 400 17.68 14.05 -10.19
CA ILE A 400 18.29 14.28 -8.88
C ILE A 400 19.55 13.43 -8.70
N SER A 401 19.46 12.15 -9.03
CA SER A 401 20.51 11.15 -8.79
C SER A 401 21.42 10.93 -10.00
N GLY A 402 20.94 11.27 -11.21
CA GLY A 402 21.71 11.19 -12.45
C GLY A 402 22.66 12.38 -12.64
N GLN A 403 23.64 12.21 -13.51
CA GLN A 403 24.53 13.28 -13.96
C GLN A 403 24.06 13.86 -15.30
N ARG A 404 24.82 14.79 -15.83
CA ARG A 404 24.50 15.51 -17.08
C ARG A 404 24.24 14.56 -18.26
N GLU A 405 25.02 13.49 -18.37
CA GLU A 405 24.91 12.53 -19.47
C GLU A 405 23.59 11.74 -19.44
N GLU A 406 23.18 11.29 -18.26
CA GLU A 406 21.92 10.57 -18.08
C GLU A 406 20.71 11.49 -18.32
N VAL A 407 20.80 12.75 -17.88
CA VAL A 407 19.77 13.77 -18.10
C VAL A 407 19.69 14.16 -19.58
N ALA A 408 20.83 14.39 -20.24
CA ALA A 408 20.88 14.67 -21.68
C ALA A 408 20.30 13.51 -22.50
N PHE A 409 20.56 12.27 -22.10
CA PHE A 409 19.92 11.11 -22.72
C PHE A 409 18.39 11.18 -22.60
N MET A 410 17.82 11.50 -21.44
CA MET A 410 16.36 11.64 -21.28
C MET A 410 15.79 12.75 -22.16
N VAL A 411 16.49 13.90 -22.27
CA VAL A 411 16.10 14.99 -23.16
C VAL A 411 16.06 14.51 -24.61
N SER A 412 17.06 13.74 -25.05
CA SER A 412 17.10 13.16 -26.39
C SER A 412 15.94 12.17 -26.65
N GLN A 413 15.36 11.60 -25.58
CA GLN A 413 14.20 10.69 -25.68
C GLN A 413 12.84 11.42 -25.62
N GLY A 414 12.83 12.76 -25.64
CA GLY A 414 11.60 13.57 -25.69
C GLY A 414 10.93 13.76 -24.32
N VAL A 415 11.69 13.82 -23.24
CA VAL A 415 11.14 13.97 -21.89
C VAL A 415 10.47 15.33 -21.66
N ILE A 416 10.96 16.41 -22.31
CA ILE A 416 10.48 17.79 -22.09
C ILE A 416 8.99 17.92 -22.43
N PRO A 417 8.49 17.56 -23.65
CA PRO A 417 7.07 17.63 -23.94
C PRO A 417 6.20 16.78 -22.99
N ALA A 418 6.69 15.59 -22.63
CA ALA A 418 5.96 14.70 -21.70
C ALA A 418 5.83 15.32 -20.30
N MET A 419 6.87 15.96 -19.78
CA MET A 419 6.83 16.68 -18.51
C MET A 419 5.93 17.91 -18.59
N CYS A 420 6.06 18.74 -19.61
CA CYS A 420 5.24 19.94 -19.78
C CYS A 420 3.74 19.61 -19.87
N SER A 421 3.36 18.48 -20.46
CA SER A 421 1.97 18.02 -20.51
C SER A 421 1.32 17.80 -19.12
N GLN A 422 2.13 17.62 -18.08
CA GLN A 422 1.66 17.38 -16.70
C GLN A 422 1.58 18.66 -15.85
N LEU A 423 2.05 19.81 -16.35
CA LEU A 423 2.04 21.08 -15.60
C LEU A 423 0.62 21.60 -15.34
N ASN A 424 -0.37 21.20 -16.13
CA ASN A 424 -1.79 21.56 -15.93
C ASN A 424 -2.55 20.56 -15.03
N SER A 425 -1.86 19.62 -14.39
CA SER A 425 -2.45 18.64 -13.49
C SER A 425 -3.10 19.33 -12.28
N ARG A 426 -4.21 18.75 -11.79
CA ARG A 426 -4.86 19.19 -10.54
C ARG A 426 -4.13 18.68 -9.29
N ASP A 427 -3.23 17.72 -9.42
CA ASP A 427 -2.47 17.18 -8.30
C ASP A 427 -1.22 18.04 -8.06
N VAL A 428 -1.23 18.75 -6.94
CA VAL A 428 -0.16 19.65 -6.50
C VAL A 428 1.20 18.96 -6.45
N GLN A 429 1.24 17.68 -6.04
CA GLN A 429 2.48 16.92 -5.97
C GLN A 429 3.06 16.63 -7.36
N VAL A 430 2.21 16.30 -8.34
CA VAL A 430 2.66 16.06 -9.72
C VAL A 430 3.24 17.34 -10.31
N VAL A 431 2.54 18.47 -10.18
CA VAL A 431 3.04 19.78 -10.68
C VAL A 431 4.37 20.13 -10.05
N GLN A 432 4.49 20.00 -8.73
CA GLN A 432 5.74 20.30 -8.03
C GLN A 432 6.90 19.41 -8.49
N VAL A 433 6.67 18.10 -8.61
CA VAL A 433 7.69 17.13 -9.05
C VAL A 433 8.15 17.40 -10.47
N ILE A 434 7.23 17.77 -11.37
CA ILE A 434 7.55 18.10 -12.74
C ILE A 434 8.36 19.41 -12.82
N LEU A 435 7.95 20.46 -12.10
CA LEU A 435 8.71 21.72 -12.05
C LEU A 435 10.11 21.50 -11.47
N ASP A 436 10.24 20.73 -10.40
CA ASP A 436 11.53 20.36 -9.82
C ASP A 436 12.42 19.64 -10.85
N GLY A 437 11.84 18.70 -11.59
CA GLY A 437 12.54 17.97 -12.65
C GLY A 437 13.00 18.89 -13.78
N LEU A 438 12.12 19.76 -14.30
CA LEU A 438 12.46 20.75 -15.33
C LEU A 438 13.57 21.70 -14.87
N ASN A 439 13.47 22.22 -13.65
CA ASN A 439 14.50 23.09 -13.07
C ASN A 439 15.86 22.38 -12.96
N ASN A 440 15.86 21.08 -12.60
CA ASN A 440 17.10 20.31 -12.57
C ASN A 440 17.69 20.09 -13.97
N ILE A 441 16.85 19.78 -14.96
CA ILE A 441 17.28 19.64 -16.36
C ILE A 441 17.93 20.95 -16.85
N LEU A 442 17.26 22.10 -16.63
CA LEU A 442 17.78 23.41 -17.00
C LEU A 442 19.09 23.74 -16.27
N LYS A 443 19.22 23.41 -14.98
CA LYS A 443 20.46 23.61 -14.22
C LYS A 443 21.63 22.78 -14.75
N MET A 444 21.37 21.60 -15.30
CA MET A 444 22.40 20.69 -15.84
C MET A 444 22.69 20.91 -17.32
N ALA A 445 21.87 21.68 -18.02
CA ALA A 445 21.99 21.89 -19.47
C ALA A 445 23.32 22.52 -19.92
N GLY A 446 23.88 23.43 -19.10
CA GLY A 446 25.09 24.14 -19.49
C GLY A 446 24.91 24.91 -20.80
N ASP A 447 25.72 24.62 -21.81
CA ASP A 447 25.65 25.31 -23.12
C ASP A 447 24.41 24.95 -23.95
N GLU A 448 23.65 23.91 -23.55
CA GLU A 448 22.44 23.46 -24.24
C GLU A 448 21.16 24.07 -23.64
N VAL A 449 21.27 25.03 -22.72
CA VAL A 449 20.11 25.62 -22.02
C VAL A 449 19.13 26.24 -23.01
N GLU A 450 19.59 26.95 -24.03
CA GLU A 450 18.76 27.58 -25.07
C GLU A 450 17.96 26.55 -25.87
N VAL A 451 18.54 25.39 -26.14
CA VAL A 451 17.84 24.30 -26.83
C VAL A 451 16.71 23.72 -25.97
N ILE A 452 16.93 23.65 -24.66
CA ILE A 452 15.93 23.11 -23.73
C ILE A 452 14.81 24.13 -23.48
N THR A 453 15.14 25.42 -23.32
CA THR A 453 14.12 26.48 -23.20
C THR A 453 13.25 26.54 -24.45
N GLN A 454 13.85 26.47 -25.64
CA GLN A 454 13.09 26.40 -26.88
C GLN A 454 12.14 25.18 -26.95
N GLN A 455 12.58 24.00 -26.50
CA GLN A 455 11.70 22.81 -26.43
C GLN A 455 10.53 23.02 -25.47
N ILE A 456 10.74 23.71 -24.32
CA ILE A 456 9.67 24.05 -23.37
C ILE A 456 8.68 25.01 -24.00
N GLU A 457 9.12 26.01 -24.73
CA GLU A 457 8.26 26.95 -25.48
C GLU A 457 7.49 26.24 -26.58
N ASP A 458 8.17 25.49 -27.45
CA ASP A 458 7.57 24.81 -28.60
C ASP A 458 6.46 23.83 -28.21
N CYS A 459 6.51 23.24 -27.00
CA CYS A 459 5.47 22.35 -26.49
C CYS A 459 4.39 23.05 -25.62
N GLY A 460 4.41 24.37 -25.52
CA GLY A 460 3.48 25.18 -24.70
C GLY A 460 3.74 25.08 -23.20
N GLY A 461 4.92 24.59 -22.81
CA GLY A 461 5.32 24.47 -21.39
C GLY A 461 5.50 25.81 -20.71
N LEU A 462 5.98 26.82 -21.44
CA LEU A 462 6.17 28.17 -20.94
C LEU A 462 4.85 28.79 -20.45
N ASP A 463 3.77 28.74 -21.25
CA ASP A 463 2.44 29.24 -20.89
C ASP A 463 1.93 28.63 -19.58
N HIS A 464 2.19 27.32 -19.40
CA HIS A 464 1.82 26.63 -18.17
C HIS A 464 2.65 27.09 -16.97
N ILE A 465 3.97 27.27 -17.12
CA ILE A 465 4.84 27.77 -16.05
C ILE A 465 4.46 29.20 -15.66
N GLU A 466 4.14 30.06 -16.62
CA GLU A 466 3.64 31.43 -16.38
C GLU A 466 2.34 31.41 -15.56
N THR A 467 1.39 30.53 -15.91
CA THR A 467 0.13 30.38 -15.17
C THR A 467 0.40 29.95 -13.70
N LEU A 468 1.40 29.12 -13.46
CA LEU A 468 1.76 28.62 -12.13
C LEU A 468 2.36 29.71 -11.21
N GLN A 469 2.74 30.87 -11.73
CA GLN A 469 3.12 32.03 -10.89
C GLN A 469 1.94 32.57 -10.03
N THR A 470 0.72 32.21 -10.37
CA THR A 470 -0.46 32.60 -9.59
C THR A 470 -1.04 31.46 -8.76
N HIS A 471 -0.33 30.33 -8.67
CA HIS A 471 -0.80 29.15 -7.99
C HIS A 471 -0.90 29.36 -6.47
N GLU A 472 -1.96 28.83 -5.83
CA GLU A 472 -2.22 28.97 -4.38
C GLU A 472 -1.12 28.35 -3.52
N ASN A 473 -0.48 27.27 -3.99
CA ASN A 473 0.63 26.63 -3.31
C ASN A 473 1.92 27.44 -3.49
N GLU A 474 2.49 27.89 -2.37
CA GLU A 474 3.66 28.78 -2.31
C GLU A 474 4.94 28.12 -2.90
N GLU A 475 5.12 26.82 -2.75
CA GLU A 475 6.29 26.12 -3.28
C GLU A 475 6.24 26.04 -4.82
N ILE A 476 5.06 25.78 -5.39
CA ILE A 476 4.84 25.77 -6.85
C ILE A 476 5.09 27.17 -7.42
N TYR A 477 4.45 28.17 -6.80
CA TYR A 477 4.61 29.56 -7.23
C TYR A 477 6.10 29.99 -7.22
N LYS A 478 6.84 29.69 -6.14
CA LYS A 478 8.25 30.03 -6.02
C LYS A 478 9.09 29.37 -7.10
N LEU A 479 8.83 28.11 -7.36
CA LEU A 479 9.60 27.31 -8.32
C LEU A 479 9.32 27.76 -9.76
N ALA A 480 8.06 28.06 -10.11
CA ALA A 480 7.69 28.61 -11.40
C ALA A 480 8.38 29.98 -11.62
N TYR A 481 8.34 30.85 -10.61
CA TYR A 481 9.01 32.14 -10.67
C TYR A 481 10.55 31.99 -10.84
N GLU A 482 11.19 31.09 -10.07
CA GLU A 482 12.65 30.84 -10.19
C GLU A 482 13.03 30.40 -11.63
N ILE A 483 12.21 29.53 -12.24
CA ILE A 483 12.46 29.06 -13.60
C ILE A 483 12.34 30.20 -14.61
N LEU A 484 11.28 31.00 -14.53
CA LEU A 484 11.05 32.10 -15.45
C LEU A 484 12.09 33.21 -15.31
N ASP A 485 12.36 33.67 -14.09
CA ASP A 485 13.32 34.72 -13.79
C ASP A 485 14.74 34.37 -14.28
N LYS A 486 15.09 33.07 -14.21
CA LYS A 486 16.45 32.64 -14.52
C LYS A 486 16.69 32.26 -15.99
N TYR A 487 15.67 31.72 -16.66
CA TYR A 487 15.86 31.08 -17.95
C TYR A 487 15.04 31.67 -19.10
N PHE A 488 14.00 32.51 -18.78
CA PHE A 488 13.08 33.07 -19.76
C PHE A 488 12.93 34.59 -19.66
N THR A 489 13.78 35.28 -18.90
CA THR A 489 13.82 36.74 -18.88
C THR A 489 14.88 37.21 -19.89
N ASP A 490 14.49 38.03 -20.86
CA ASP A 490 15.42 38.61 -21.84
C ASP A 490 16.40 39.57 -21.14
N ASP A 491 17.69 39.44 -21.45
CA ASP A 491 18.76 40.36 -20.99
C ASP A 491 18.55 41.81 -21.48
N ASP A 492 17.63 42.06 -22.43
CA ASP A 492 17.34 43.39 -22.98
C ASP A 492 16.62 44.33 -22.00
N ASP A 493 15.94 43.83 -20.98
CA ASP A 493 15.28 44.67 -19.96
C ASP A 493 16.27 45.25 -18.91
N LEU A 494 17.50 44.81 -18.88
CA LEU A 494 18.54 45.33 -17.98
C LEU A 494 19.31 46.54 -18.55
N MET A 495 19.12 46.90 -19.84
CA MET A 495 19.84 48.02 -20.48
C MET A 495 18.94 49.23 -20.78
N GLY A 496 17.65 49.21 -20.46
CA GLY A 496 16.70 50.27 -20.78
C GLY A 496 16.12 51.01 -19.58
N GLY A 497 16.93 51.67 -18.78
CA GLY A 497 16.40 52.38 -17.61
C GLY A 497 17.22 53.58 -17.13
N ASN A 498 17.63 54.48 -18.05
CA ASN A 498 18.07 55.83 -17.65
C ASN A 498 17.36 56.88 -18.47
N SER A 499 16.22 57.34 -18.01
CA SER A 499 15.70 58.68 -18.27
C SER A 499 14.90 59.17 -17.08
N GLU A 500 15.50 60.07 -16.31
CA GLU A 500 14.87 60.88 -15.29
C GLU A 500 13.80 61.76 -15.94
N GLU A 501 12.52 61.52 -15.64
CA GLU A 501 11.47 62.54 -15.75
C GLU A 501 10.97 62.93 -14.36
N ILE A 502 11.39 64.12 -13.93
CA ILE A 502 10.93 64.81 -12.75
C ILE A 502 9.53 65.36 -13.05
N ILE A 503 8.49 64.83 -12.46
CA ILE A 503 7.19 65.48 -12.41
C ILE A 503 6.89 65.95 -11.00
N SER A 504 6.90 67.27 -10.83
CA SER A 504 6.45 68.00 -9.65
C SER A 504 4.93 68.00 -9.53
N PHE A 505 4.39 67.55 -8.39
CA PHE A 505 2.99 67.78 -8.06
C PHE A 505 2.84 68.61 -6.81
N ASP A 506 2.08 69.70 -7.03
CA ASP A 506 1.68 70.69 -6.05
C ASP A 506 0.48 70.24 -5.19
N LYS A 507 0.36 70.87 -4.06
CA LYS A 507 -0.58 70.57 -2.93
C LYS A 507 -2.05 70.70 -3.28
N CYS A 508 -2.89 69.86 -2.72
CA CYS A 508 -4.21 70.24 -2.24
C CYS A 508 -4.63 69.44 -0.98
N ASN A 509 -4.93 70.23 0.05
CA ASN A 509 -5.45 69.91 1.35
C ASN A 509 -6.96 69.65 1.28
N HIS A 510 -7.51 68.68 2.06
CA HIS A 510 -8.74 68.82 2.86
C HIS A 510 -9.09 67.52 3.61
N GLY A 511 -9.12 67.59 4.93
CA GLY A 511 -10.25 67.42 5.85
C GLY A 511 -10.70 65.99 6.24
N LEU A 512 -10.37 65.61 7.47
CA LEU A 512 -11.00 64.50 8.25
C LEU A 512 -12.51 64.75 8.51
N PRO A 513 -13.34 63.69 8.83
CA PRO A 513 -13.51 63.38 10.25
C PRO A 513 -13.60 61.89 10.64
N SER A 514 -13.33 61.70 11.92
CA SER A 514 -13.37 60.51 12.74
C SER A 514 -14.75 59.92 12.96
N SER A 515 -14.86 58.60 13.12
CA SER A 515 -15.80 57.98 14.06
C SER A 515 -15.35 56.57 14.46
N HIS A 516 -15.31 56.40 15.79
CA HIS A 516 -15.19 55.16 16.53
C HIS A 516 -16.25 54.12 16.19
N PHE A 517 -15.90 52.85 16.28
CA PHE A 517 -16.79 51.81 16.83
C PHE A 517 -15.99 50.69 17.54
N GLU A 518 -16.47 50.41 18.74
CA GLU A 518 -15.94 49.42 19.69
C GLU A 518 -16.44 48.01 19.41
N PHE A 519 -15.67 47.05 19.94
CA PHE A 519 -15.97 45.63 20.06
C PHE A 519 -17.18 45.30 20.94
N LYS A 520 -17.91 44.29 20.52
CA LYS A 520 -18.39 43.23 21.39
C LYS A 520 -18.31 41.89 20.67
#